data_fca98f97aab14ac98adc9bd78c185bff
#
_entry.id   fca98f97aab14ac98adc9bd78c185bff
#
_cell.length_a   1.000
_cell.length_b   1.000
_cell.length_c   1.000
_cell.angle_alpha   90.00
_cell.angle_beta   90.00
_cell.angle_gamma   90.00
#
_symmetry.space_group_name_H-M   'P 1'
#
loop_
_entity.id
_entity.type
_entity.pdbx_description
1 polymer ?
#
loop_
_entity_poly.entity_id
_entity_poly.type
_entity_poly.pdbx_seq_one_letter_code
_entity_poly.pdbx_strand_id
1 'polypeptide(L)'
;MLSLRVAHAYDRNRYHPPEVSGKIATAIVDPVERAFKEPSFLEVGSGTGRIGMPIVARGHSFTGVDVDPEMMQLFRAKFAGVSRRTKLVEADVQDLPFENSSFHAVIAVHIWHLIPELERAVLEATRVIKPGGFLFEGWDAPTTISAEREIQDAWSEALKNHGHIVQRGAHTIALEQSRQLLASRGFSSNHAVIASWEVAHTPLEVVEALAEGLFSFARTVPLELRYAAAREIKPWLLERFKDPETPIKTPWSFHLRTTHLA
;
A
#
# COMPACT_ATOMS: atom_id res chain seq x y z
N MET A 1 -7.99 14.43 1.06
CA MET A 1 -6.74 14.94 0.48
C MET A 1 -5.66 14.98 1.55
N LEU A 2 -4.52 14.36 1.32
CA LEU A 2 -3.38 14.40 2.24
C LEU A 2 -2.56 15.65 1.92
N SER A 3 -2.09 16.40 2.94
CA SER A 3 -1.17 17.50 2.66
C SER A 3 0.17 17.00 2.15
N LEU A 4 0.89 17.80 1.35
CA LEU A 4 2.25 17.46 0.86
C LEU A 4 3.19 17.01 1.99
N ARG A 5 3.06 17.59 3.18
CA ARG A 5 3.80 17.15 4.38
C ARG A 5 3.51 15.69 4.73
N VAL A 6 2.25 15.28 4.69
CA VAL A 6 1.83 13.90 4.98
C VAL A 6 2.27 12.95 3.86
N ALA A 7 2.21 13.38 2.60
CA ALA A 7 2.68 12.58 1.47
C ALA A 7 4.20 12.31 1.54
N HIS A 8 5.02 13.30 1.91
CA HIS A 8 6.45 13.11 2.16
C HIS A 8 6.73 12.21 3.38
N ALA A 9 5.94 12.35 4.46
CA ALA A 9 6.07 11.48 5.62
C ALA A 9 5.68 10.02 5.27
N TYR A 10 4.66 9.85 4.43
CA TYR A 10 4.27 8.53 3.91
C TYR A 10 5.42 7.85 3.16
N ASP A 11 6.09 8.56 2.26
CA ASP A 11 7.24 8.04 1.49
C ASP A 11 8.38 7.56 2.41
N ARG A 12 8.72 8.34 3.46
CA ARG A 12 9.75 7.95 4.41
C ARG A 12 9.39 6.71 5.23
N ASN A 13 8.14 6.64 5.69
CA ASN A 13 7.67 5.55 6.56
C ASN A 13 7.37 4.25 5.80
N ARG A 14 7.19 4.33 4.48
CA ARG A 14 6.89 3.17 3.61
C ARG A 14 8.02 2.85 2.64
N TYR A 15 9.23 3.31 2.95
CA TYR A 15 10.40 3.08 2.12
C TYR A 15 10.74 1.59 1.99
N HIS A 16 11.01 1.17 0.77
CA HIS A 16 11.64 -0.12 0.49
C HIS A 16 13.12 0.10 0.14
N PRO A 17 14.05 -0.70 0.70
CA PRO A 17 15.42 -0.72 0.21
C PRO A 17 15.47 -0.95 -1.31
N PRO A 18 16.46 -0.40 -2.06
CA PRO A 18 16.52 -0.53 -3.51
C PRO A 18 16.48 -1.98 -4.00
N GLU A 19 17.13 -2.90 -3.30
CA GLU A 19 17.10 -4.33 -3.61
C GLU A 19 15.71 -4.95 -3.44
N VAL A 20 14.94 -4.52 -2.43
CA VAL A 20 13.56 -4.96 -2.21
C VAL A 20 12.67 -4.45 -3.34
N SER A 21 12.77 -3.15 -3.66
CA SER A 21 12.04 -2.52 -4.77
C SER A 21 12.35 -3.22 -6.11
N GLY A 22 13.62 -3.57 -6.34
CA GLY A 22 14.05 -4.32 -7.52
C GLY A 22 13.43 -5.72 -7.61
N LYS A 23 13.39 -6.48 -6.49
CA LYS A 23 12.75 -7.80 -6.44
C LYS A 23 11.24 -7.71 -6.68
N ILE A 24 10.56 -6.71 -6.10
CA ILE A 24 9.13 -6.47 -6.32
C ILE A 24 8.86 -6.18 -7.78
N ALA A 25 9.61 -5.26 -8.40
CA ALA A 25 9.47 -4.95 -9.81
C ALA A 25 9.71 -6.18 -10.69
N THR A 26 10.72 -7.01 -10.39
CA THR A 26 10.99 -8.26 -11.09
C THR A 26 9.82 -9.24 -11.00
N ALA A 27 9.26 -9.44 -9.80
CA ALA A 27 8.15 -10.35 -9.60
C ALA A 27 6.86 -9.92 -10.34
N ILE A 28 6.68 -8.62 -10.55
CA ILE A 28 5.54 -8.07 -11.30
C ILE A 28 5.81 -8.07 -12.81
N VAL A 29 6.98 -7.63 -13.24
CA VAL A 29 7.27 -7.38 -14.66
C VAL A 29 7.58 -8.67 -15.43
N ASP A 30 8.42 -9.54 -14.88
CA ASP A 30 8.90 -10.72 -15.61
C ASP A 30 7.80 -11.68 -16.10
N PRO A 31 6.72 -11.98 -15.32
CA PRO A 31 5.63 -12.81 -15.84
C PRO A 31 4.93 -12.16 -17.03
N VAL A 32 4.76 -10.84 -17.01
CA VAL A 32 4.08 -10.07 -18.06
C VAL A 32 4.95 -9.99 -19.32
N GLU A 33 6.28 -9.76 -19.17
CA GLU A 33 7.23 -9.77 -20.29
C GLU A 33 7.32 -11.13 -20.99
N ARG A 34 7.22 -12.22 -20.23
CA ARG A 34 7.17 -13.56 -20.82
C ARG A 34 5.91 -13.82 -21.63
N ALA A 35 4.79 -13.21 -21.24
CA ALA A 35 3.50 -13.39 -21.90
C ALA A 35 3.27 -12.39 -23.05
N PHE A 36 3.85 -11.19 -22.99
CA PHE A 36 3.55 -10.10 -23.92
C PHE A 36 4.81 -9.36 -24.37
N LYS A 37 4.91 -9.08 -25.66
CA LYS A 37 6.10 -8.46 -26.29
C LYS A 37 6.30 -7.00 -25.87
N GLU A 38 5.21 -6.24 -25.70
CA GLU A 38 5.23 -4.84 -25.28
C GLU A 38 4.22 -4.62 -24.16
N PRO A 39 4.56 -5.03 -22.93
CA PRO A 39 3.61 -4.97 -21.82
C PRO A 39 3.25 -3.54 -21.44
N SER A 40 2.00 -3.35 -21.03
CA SER A 40 1.48 -2.12 -20.45
C SER A 40 0.94 -2.40 -19.04
N PHE A 41 1.29 -1.54 -18.10
CA PHE A 41 0.97 -1.68 -16.69
C PHE A 41 0.06 -0.55 -16.23
N LEU A 42 -0.92 -0.89 -15.41
CA LEU A 42 -1.74 0.07 -14.66
C LEU A 42 -1.51 -0.16 -13.15
N GLU A 43 -1.18 0.86 -12.41
CA GLU A 43 -1.19 0.82 -10.94
C GLU A 43 -2.38 1.64 -10.43
N VAL A 44 -3.28 1.00 -9.66
CA VAL A 44 -4.41 1.66 -8.99
C VAL A 44 -4.01 1.98 -7.55
N GLY A 45 -4.29 3.22 -7.11
CA GLY A 45 -3.76 3.76 -5.86
C GLY A 45 -2.24 3.95 -5.93
N SER A 46 -1.75 4.53 -7.03
CA SER A 46 -0.31 4.65 -7.32
C SER A 46 0.44 5.54 -6.32
N GLY A 47 -0.27 6.42 -5.62
CA GLY A 47 0.28 7.27 -4.58
C GLY A 47 1.49 8.06 -5.05
N THR A 48 2.58 7.97 -4.28
CA THR A 48 3.86 8.63 -4.58
C THR A 48 4.76 7.84 -5.53
N GLY A 49 4.28 6.71 -6.08
CA GLY A 49 5.02 5.88 -7.05
C GLY A 49 6.03 4.92 -6.42
N ARG A 50 5.87 4.53 -5.18
CA ARG A 50 6.79 3.61 -4.50
C ARG A 50 6.96 2.28 -5.23
N ILE A 51 5.89 1.72 -5.77
CA ILE A 51 5.88 0.47 -6.54
C ILE A 51 6.10 0.77 -8.03
N GLY A 52 5.46 1.83 -8.56
CA GLY A 52 5.53 2.17 -9.99
C GLY A 52 6.90 2.60 -10.46
N MET A 53 7.68 3.38 -9.67
CA MET A 53 8.98 3.90 -10.12
C MET A 53 9.97 2.83 -10.57
N PRO A 54 10.19 1.71 -9.86
CA PRO A 54 11.06 0.63 -10.34
C PRO A 54 10.57 -0.02 -11.64
N ILE A 55 9.25 -0.03 -11.91
CA ILE A 55 8.65 -0.53 -13.15
C ILE A 55 8.85 0.49 -14.28
N VAL A 56 8.61 1.76 -14.02
CA VAL A 56 8.88 2.88 -14.95
C VAL A 56 10.33 2.89 -15.40
N ALA A 57 11.27 2.64 -14.49
CA ALA A 57 12.70 2.58 -14.78
C ALA A 57 13.09 1.45 -15.75
N ARG A 58 12.26 0.42 -15.94
CA ARG A 58 12.44 -0.63 -16.94
C ARG A 58 11.97 -0.22 -18.34
N GLY A 59 11.39 0.98 -18.51
CA GLY A 59 11.04 1.54 -19.82
C GLY A 59 9.68 1.10 -20.38
N HIS A 60 8.87 0.37 -19.61
CA HIS A 60 7.53 -0.06 -20.03
C HIS A 60 6.51 1.07 -20.10
N SER A 61 5.43 0.84 -20.83
CA SER A 61 4.25 1.70 -20.78
C SER A 61 3.58 1.54 -19.40
N PHE A 62 3.50 2.64 -18.66
CA PHE A 62 2.97 2.65 -17.31
C PHE A 62 1.92 3.75 -17.12
N THR A 63 0.82 3.39 -16.50
CA THR A 63 -0.21 4.35 -16.08
C THR A 63 -0.43 4.20 -14.57
N GLY A 64 -0.33 5.30 -13.84
CA GLY A 64 -0.70 5.37 -12.43
C GLY A 64 -2.04 6.07 -12.26
N VAL A 65 -2.93 5.52 -11.44
CA VAL A 65 -4.20 6.12 -11.06
C VAL A 65 -4.22 6.37 -9.56
N ASP A 66 -4.64 7.55 -9.16
CA ASP A 66 -4.90 7.89 -7.76
C ASP A 66 -5.97 8.98 -7.68
N VAL A 67 -6.67 9.08 -6.56
CA VAL A 67 -7.63 10.15 -6.26
C VAL A 67 -6.97 11.35 -5.57
N ASP A 68 -5.72 11.22 -5.13
CA ASP A 68 -4.99 12.25 -4.40
C ASP A 68 -3.96 12.95 -5.30
N PRO A 69 -4.24 14.19 -5.75
CA PRO A 69 -3.37 14.93 -6.66
C PRO A 69 -2.01 15.28 -6.02
N GLU A 70 -1.92 15.42 -4.69
CA GLU A 70 -0.65 15.72 -4.02
C GLU A 70 0.29 14.51 -4.01
N MET A 71 -0.25 13.31 -3.80
CA MET A 71 0.50 12.06 -3.96
C MET A 71 1.02 11.92 -5.39
N MET A 72 0.15 12.16 -6.37
CA MET A 72 0.50 12.10 -7.79
C MET A 72 1.55 13.17 -8.19
N GLN A 73 1.53 14.35 -7.57
CA GLN A 73 2.54 15.38 -7.79
C GLN A 73 3.94 14.89 -7.41
N LEU A 74 4.06 14.20 -6.27
CA LEU A 74 5.34 13.60 -5.86
C LEU A 74 5.79 12.49 -6.82
N PHE A 75 4.87 11.65 -7.27
CA PHE A 75 5.19 10.63 -8.27
C PHE A 75 5.66 11.26 -9.58
N ARG A 76 4.94 12.29 -10.08
CA ARG A 76 5.31 13.01 -11.31
C ARG A 76 6.72 13.59 -11.23
N ALA A 77 7.09 14.16 -10.08
CA ALA A 77 8.43 14.69 -9.86
C ALA A 77 9.52 13.59 -9.95
N LYS A 78 9.24 12.38 -9.49
CA LYS A 78 10.18 11.26 -9.49
C LYS A 78 10.49 10.73 -10.90
N PHE A 79 9.49 10.67 -11.81
CA PHE A 79 9.72 10.16 -13.15
C PHE A 79 10.00 11.24 -14.20
N ALA A 80 9.97 12.51 -13.82
CA ALA A 80 10.31 13.62 -14.71
C ALA A 80 11.71 13.41 -15.32
N GLY A 81 11.79 13.35 -16.66
CA GLY A 81 13.04 13.07 -17.38
C GLY A 81 13.44 11.57 -17.44
N VAL A 82 12.77 10.67 -16.73
CA VAL A 82 13.07 9.23 -16.71
C VAL A 82 12.29 8.48 -17.81
N SER A 83 11.01 8.78 -17.98
CA SER A 83 10.16 8.08 -18.94
C SER A 83 9.15 9.00 -19.62
N ARG A 84 9.04 8.87 -20.96
CA ARG A 84 7.96 9.48 -21.77
C ARG A 84 6.75 8.54 -21.92
N ARG A 85 6.86 7.29 -21.47
CA ARG A 85 5.80 6.26 -21.56
C ARG A 85 4.99 6.15 -20.27
N THR A 86 5.18 7.08 -19.33
CA THR A 86 4.47 7.12 -18.05
C THR A 86 3.39 8.19 -18.06
N LYS A 87 2.20 7.81 -17.63
CA LYS A 87 1.05 8.70 -17.46
C LYS A 87 0.52 8.60 -16.04
N LEU A 88 0.00 9.72 -15.51
CA LEU A 88 -0.76 9.74 -14.26
C LEU A 88 -2.14 10.30 -14.54
N VAL A 89 -3.17 9.60 -14.07
CA VAL A 89 -4.58 9.94 -14.28
C VAL A 89 -5.25 10.04 -12.91
N GLU A 90 -5.82 11.20 -12.61
CA GLU A 90 -6.65 11.38 -11.42
C GLU A 90 -8.00 10.72 -11.66
N ALA A 91 -8.28 9.61 -10.98
CA ALA A 91 -9.52 8.86 -11.11
C ALA A 91 -9.74 7.94 -9.91
N ASP A 92 -11.01 7.56 -9.70
CA ASP A 92 -11.39 6.53 -8.74
C ASP A 92 -11.27 5.14 -9.38
N VAL A 93 -10.67 4.20 -8.66
CA VAL A 93 -10.56 2.81 -9.10
C VAL A 93 -11.93 2.14 -9.28
N GLN A 94 -12.97 2.66 -8.65
CA GLN A 94 -14.35 2.18 -8.79
C GLN A 94 -14.99 2.57 -10.14
N ASP A 95 -14.34 3.48 -10.90
CA ASP A 95 -14.82 3.95 -12.22
C ASP A 95 -13.60 4.39 -13.07
N LEU A 96 -12.87 3.41 -13.57
CA LEU A 96 -11.64 3.65 -14.32
C LEU A 96 -11.94 4.21 -15.73
N PRO A 97 -11.34 5.35 -16.11
CA PRO A 97 -11.59 6.01 -17.40
C PRO A 97 -10.83 5.33 -18.56
N PHE A 98 -10.86 4.00 -18.60
CA PHE A 98 -10.21 3.21 -19.63
C PHE A 98 -11.18 2.22 -20.25
N GLU A 99 -10.97 1.91 -21.51
CA GLU A 99 -11.71 0.88 -22.21
C GLU A 99 -11.41 -0.53 -21.63
N ASN A 100 -12.31 -1.48 -21.88
CA ASN A 100 -12.08 -2.88 -21.56
C ASN A 100 -10.76 -3.36 -22.20
N SER A 101 -10.05 -4.25 -21.53
CA SER A 101 -8.85 -4.90 -22.10
C SER A 101 -7.77 -3.90 -22.57
N SER A 102 -7.52 -2.85 -21.79
CA SER A 102 -6.52 -1.79 -22.11
C SER A 102 -5.10 -2.14 -21.66
N PHE A 103 -4.95 -2.90 -20.57
CA PHE A 103 -3.66 -3.16 -19.93
C PHE A 103 -3.35 -4.65 -19.86
N HIS A 104 -2.05 -4.99 -19.91
CA HIS A 104 -1.59 -6.38 -19.75
C HIS A 104 -1.48 -6.77 -18.26
N ALA A 105 -1.32 -5.78 -17.38
CA ALA A 105 -1.29 -6.01 -15.96
C ALA A 105 -1.91 -4.83 -15.19
N VAL A 106 -2.64 -5.15 -14.12
CA VAL A 106 -3.08 -4.20 -13.11
C VAL A 106 -2.39 -4.54 -11.79
N ILE A 107 -1.92 -3.51 -11.09
CA ILE A 107 -1.19 -3.58 -9.83
C ILE A 107 -1.99 -2.85 -8.77
N ALA A 108 -2.25 -3.50 -7.65
CA ALA A 108 -2.99 -2.96 -6.52
C ALA A 108 -2.21 -3.26 -5.22
N VAL A 109 -1.50 -2.26 -4.70
CA VAL A 109 -0.69 -2.43 -3.48
C VAL A 109 -1.21 -1.54 -2.37
N HIS A 110 -1.59 -2.15 -1.24
CA HIS A 110 -2.13 -1.45 -0.06
C HIS A 110 -3.36 -0.56 -0.34
N ILE A 111 -4.20 -0.89 -1.33
CA ILE A 111 -5.31 -0.02 -1.75
C ILE A 111 -6.69 -0.53 -1.34
N TRP A 112 -6.96 -1.83 -1.43
CA TRP A 112 -8.32 -2.38 -1.33
C TRP A 112 -9.08 -2.00 -0.06
N HIS A 113 -8.40 -1.92 1.07
CA HIS A 113 -9.00 -1.55 2.37
C HIS A 113 -9.38 -0.06 2.49
N LEU A 114 -9.02 0.75 1.51
CA LEU A 114 -9.36 2.18 1.44
C LEU A 114 -10.58 2.43 0.55
N ILE A 115 -11.05 1.40 -0.16
CA ILE A 115 -12.13 1.53 -1.15
C ILE A 115 -13.46 1.13 -0.53
N PRO A 116 -14.48 2.01 -0.56
CA PRO A 116 -15.79 1.72 0.01
C PRO A 116 -16.52 0.56 -0.70
N GLU A 117 -16.54 0.56 -2.04
CA GLU A 117 -17.19 -0.46 -2.87
C GLU A 117 -16.13 -1.40 -3.47
N LEU A 118 -15.50 -2.22 -2.63
CA LEU A 118 -14.39 -3.08 -3.02
C LEU A 118 -14.72 -3.98 -4.20
N GLU A 119 -15.90 -4.61 -4.23
CA GLU A 119 -16.33 -5.48 -5.33
C GLU A 119 -16.28 -4.74 -6.65
N ARG A 120 -16.84 -3.53 -6.71
CA ARG A 120 -16.83 -2.67 -7.91
C ARG A 120 -15.41 -2.36 -8.34
N ALA A 121 -14.52 -1.99 -7.42
CA ALA A 121 -13.13 -1.68 -7.72
C ALA A 121 -12.35 -2.88 -8.28
N VAL A 122 -12.54 -4.07 -7.71
CA VAL A 122 -11.89 -5.30 -8.21
C VAL A 122 -12.43 -5.65 -9.60
N LEU A 123 -13.75 -5.47 -9.84
CA LEU A 123 -14.35 -5.70 -11.15
C LEU A 123 -13.84 -4.71 -12.21
N GLU A 124 -13.72 -3.44 -11.87
CA GLU A 124 -13.12 -2.42 -12.76
C GLU A 124 -11.64 -2.75 -13.06
N ALA A 125 -10.87 -3.13 -12.03
CA ALA A 125 -9.48 -3.55 -12.23
C ALA A 125 -9.38 -4.75 -13.18
N THR A 126 -10.28 -5.75 -13.05
CA THR A 126 -10.28 -6.91 -13.97
C THR A 126 -10.82 -6.57 -15.35
N ARG A 127 -11.81 -5.68 -15.48
CA ARG A 127 -12.38 -5.24 -16.76
C ARG A 127 -11.33 -4.65 -17.70
N VAL A 128 -10.41 -3.86 -17.15
CA VAL A 128 -9.38 -3.20 -17.97
C VAL A 128 -8.18 -4.08 -18.27
N ILE A 129 -8.11 -5.31 -17.72
CA ILE A 129 -7.07 -6.27 -18.04
C ILE A 129 -7.40 -7.00 -19.36
N LYS A 130 -6.42 -7.13 -20.21
CA LYS A 130 -6.51 -7.92 -21.45
C LYS A 130 -6.65 -9.41 -21.15
N PRO A 131 -7.32 -10.20 -22.02
CA PRO A 131 -7.29 -11.65 -21.92
C PRO A 131 -5.86 -12.17 -21.81
N GLY A 132 -5.62 -13.11 -20.89
CA GLY A 132 -4.28 -13.63 -20.58
C GLY A 132 -3.40 -12.68 -19.77
N GLY A 133 -3.94 -11.56 -19.28
CA GLY A 133 -3.22 -10.60 -18.45
C GLY A 133 -3.24 -10.93 -16.95
N PHE A 134 -2.72 -10.02 -16.13
CA PHE A 134 -2.45 -10.29 -14.73
C PHE A 134 -3.04 -9.22 -13.81
N LEU A 135 -3.58 -9.65 -12.67
CA LEU A 135 -3.82 -8.80 -11.51
C LEU A 135 -2.79 -9.13 -10.43
N PHE A 136 -2.05 -8.13 -10.00
CA PHE A 136 -1.09 -8.21 -8.89
C PHE A 136 -1.62 -7.45 -7.69
N GLU A 137 -1.76 -8.14 -6.55
CA GLU A 137 -2.18 -7.56 -5.29
C GLU A 137 -1.05 -7.70 -4.27
N GLY A 138 -0.53 -6.58 -3.78
CA GLY A 138 0.66 -6.57 -2.92
C GLY A 138 0.42 -5.92 -1.56
N TRP A 139 1.18 -6.39 -0.57
CA TRP A 139 1.19 -5.80 0.77
C TRP A 139 2.49 -6.08 1.53
N ASP A 140 2.84 -5.15 2.39
CA ASP A 140 3.89 -5.33 3.38
C ASP A 140 3.30 -5.86 4.69
N ALA A 141 4.00 -6.77 5.35
CA ALA A 141 3.62 -7.25 6.67
C ALA A 141 4.87 -7.53 7.54
N PRO A 142 4.80 -7.25 8.85
CA PRO A 142 5.82 -7.73 9.77
C PRO A 142 5.72 -9.26 9.88
N THR A 143 6.87 -9.94 9.98
CA THR A 143 6.93 -11.41 10.08
C THR A 143 6.82 -11.92 11.52
N THR A 144 6.87 -11.01 12.49
CA THR A 144 6.75 -11.29 13.93
C THR A 144 5.84 -10.26 14.60
N ILE A 145 5.40 -10.56 15.84
CA ILE A 145 4.76 -9.55 16.68
C ILE A 145 5.79 -8.46 16.94
N SER A 146 5.50 -7.24 16.51
CA SER A 146 6.43 -6.11 16.55
C SER A 146 6.10 -5.15 17.70
N ALA A 147 7.12 -4.41 18.15
CA ALA A 147 6.93 -3.27 19.07
C ALA A 147 5.91 -2.27 18.52
N GLU A 148 5.91 -2.04 17.20
CA GLU A 148 4.91 -1.22 16.51
C GLU A 148 3.49 -1.72 16.80
N ARG A 149 3.27 -3.04 16.74
CA ARG A 149 1.96 -3.65 17.01
C ARG A 149 1.53 -3.45 18.46
N GLU A 150 2.45 -3.67 19.41
CA GLU A 150 2.18 -3.45 20.84
C GLU A 150 1.77 -1.98 21.11
N ILE A 151 2.48 -1.03 20.50
CA ILE A 151 2.18 0.41 20.64
C ILE A 151 0.83 0.76 20.01
N GLN A 152 0.54 0.22 18.83
CA GLN A 152 -0.76 0.40 18.17
C GLN A 152 -1.91 -0.18 19.02
N ASP A 153 -1.69 -1.31 19.69
CA ASP A 153 -2.70 -1.93 20.55
C ASP A 153 -2.94 -1.08 21.80
N ALA A 154 -1.89 -0.59 22.48
CA ALA A 154 -1.99 0.32 23.62
C ALA A 154 -2.71 1.64 23.24
N TRP A 155 -2.35 2.22 22.10
CA TRP A 155 -3.00 3.44 21.59
C TRP A 155 -4.48 3.21 21.26
N SER A 156 -4.83 2.06 20.69
CA SER A 156 -6.22 1.72 20.41
C SER A 156 -7.03 1.51 21.68
N GLU A 157 -6.42 0.99 22.74
CA GLU A 157 -7.07 0.85 24.05
C GLU A 157 -7.30 2.22 24.70
N ALA A 158 -6.31 3.11 24.65
CA ALA A 158 -6.48 4.51 25.12
C ALA A 158 -7.64 5.21 24.40
N LEU A 159 -7.79 5.00 23.08
CA LEU A 159 -8.95 5.56 22.35
C LEU A 159 -10.29 5.03 22.83
N LYS A 160 -10.39 3.77 23.26
CA LYS A 160 -11.63 3.22 23.85
C LYS A 160 -11.99 3.94 25.15
N ASN A 161 -11.01 4.33 25.97
CA ASN A 161 -11.24 5.13 27.17
C ASN A 161 -11.86 6.50 26.84
N HIS A 162 -11.61 7.00 25.62
CA HIS A 162 -12.23 8.21 25.08
C HIS A 162 -13.51 7.93 24.26
N GLY A 163 -14.08 6.73 24.35
CA GLY A 163 -15.31 6.35 23.66
C GLY A 163 -15.17 6.13 22.16
N HIS A 164 -13.92 5.99 21.64
CA HIS A 164 -13.65 5.80 20.22
C HIS A 164 -13.06 4.42 19.94
N ILE A 165 -13.74 3.65 19.09
CA ILE A 165 -13.28 2.30 18.68
C ILE A 165 -12.67 2.36 17.29
N VAL A 166 -11.44 1.93 17.18
CA VAL A 166 -10.72 1.83 15.90
C VAL A 166 -10.87 0.42 15.33
N GLN A 167 -11.37 0.32 14.12
CA GLN A 167 -11.38 -0.95 13.39
C GLN A 167 -10.02 -1.21 12.75
N ARG A 168 -9.40 -2.31 13.14
CA ARG A 168 -8.12 -2.80 12.59
C ARG A 168 -8.35 -4.08 11.80
N GLY A 169 -7.45 -4.40 10.90
CA GLY A 169 -7.56 -5.61 10.08
C GLY A 169 -8.34 -5.42 8.77
N ALA A 170 -8.84 -4.21 8.46
CA ALA A 170 -9.53 -3.92 7.21
C ALA A 170 -8.75 -4.38 5.97
N HIS A 171 -7.43 -4.27 6.00
CA HIS A 171 -6.56 -4.72 4.91
C HIS A 171 -6.68 -6.24 4.66
N THR A 172 -6.57 -7.06 5.70
CA THR A 172 -6.68 -8.52 5.58
C THR A 172 -8.07 -8.94 5.10
N ILE A 173 -9.12 -8.27 5.62
CA ILE A 173 -10.51 -8.52 5.22
C ILE A 173 -10.68 -8.19 3.73
N ALA A 174 -10.22 -7.02 3.28
CA ALA A 174 -10.34 -6.60 1.88
C ALA A 174 -9.58 -7.53 0.92
N LEU A 175 -8.38 -7.98 1.28
CA LEU A 175 -7.63 -8.95 0.49
C LEU A 175 -8.35 -10.30 0.39
N GLU A 176 -8.98 -10.76 1.45
CA GLU A 176 -9.73 -12.01 1.44
C GLU A 176 -11.02 -11.89 0.61
N GLN A 177 -11.75 -10.78 0.74
CA GLN A 177 -12.92 -10.49 -0.08
C GLN A 177 -12.58 -10.43 -1.58
N SER A 178 -11.49 -9.74 -1.95
CA SER A 178 -11.00 -9.72 -3.33
C SER A 178 -10.68 -11.13 -3.83
N ARG A 179 -9.98 -11.96 -3.03
CA ARG A 179 -9.66 -13.34 -3.36
C ARG A 179 -10.92 -14.19 -3.61
N GLN A 180 -11.92 -14.07 -2.72
CA GLN A 180 -13.19 -14.80 -2.84
C GLN A 180 -13.97 -14.38 -4.10
N LEU A 181 -14.01 -13.08 -4.39
CA LEU A 181 -14.65 -12.55 -5.58
C LEU A 181 -14.00 -13.09 -6.86
N LEU A 182 -12.66 -13.06 -6.94
CA LEU A 182 -11.94 -13.60 -8.09
C LEU A 182 -12.15 -15.12 -8.25
N ALA A 183 -12.12 -15.87 -7.14
CA ALA A 183 -12.36 -17.29 -7.13
C ALA A 183 -13.80 -17.64 -7.59
N SER A 184 -14.82 -16.87 -7.17
CA SER A 184 -16.21 -17.05 -7.61
C SER A 184 -16.41 -16.84 -9.11
N ARG A 185 -15.48 -16.14 -9.76
CA ARG A 185 -15.44 -15.93 -11.21
C ARG A 185 -14.54 -16.91 -11.97
N GLY A 186 -14.04 -17.93 -11.27
CA GLY A 186 -13.23 -19.00 -11.85
C GLY A 186 -11.72 -18.69 -11.92
N PHE A 187 -11.26 -17.55 -11.36
CA PHE A 187 -9.85 -17.23 -11.37
C PHE A 187 -9.14 -17.84 -10.15
N SER A 188 -7.98 -18.43 -10.39
CA SER A 188 -7.08 -18.91 -9.34
C SER A 188 -5.95 -17.90 -9.11
N SER A 189 -5.52 -17.78 -7.86
CA SER A 189 -4.46 -16.86 -7.46
C SER A 189 -3.33 -17.61 -6.76
N ASN A 190 -2.09 -17.25 -7.06
CA ASN A 190 -0.91 -17.70 -6.36
C ASN A 190 -0.40 -16.62 -5.42
N HIS A 191 0.07 -17.00 -4.23
CA HIS A 191 0.67 -16.10 -3.26
C HIS A 191 2.12 -16.46 -3.01
N ALA A 192 2.99 -15.45 -2.97
CA ALA A 192 4.41 -15.61 -2.67
C ALA A 192 4.93 -14.47 -1.78
N VAL A 193 5.94 -14.78 -0.96
CA VAL A 193 6.79 -13.78 -0.32
C VAL A 193 7.92 -13.43 -1.28
N ILE A 194 7.98 -12.18 -1.70
CA ILE A 194 8.90 -11.72 -2.75
C ILE A 194 10.24 -11.24 -2.18
N ALA A 195 10.17 -10.54 -1.05
CA ALA A 195 11.35 -9.98 -0.40
C ALA A 195 11.11 -9.83 1.09
N SER A 196 12.20 -9.83 1.85
CA SER A 196 12.19 -9.52 3.28
C SER A 196 13.32 -8.51 3.57
N TRP A 197 13.07 -7.62 4.54
CA TRP A 197 14.02 -6.62 5.00
C TRP A 197 13.78 -6.28 6.47
N GLU A 198 14.68 -5.53 7.07
CA GLU A 198 14.48 -5.00 8.41
C GLU A 198 14.04 -3.53 8.34
N VAL A 199 13.08 -3.17 9.15
CA VAL A 199 12.65 -1.79 9.40
C VAL A 199 13.02 -1.46 10.84
N ALA A 200 13.62 -0.30 11.06
CA ALA A 200 13.98 0.19 12.38
C ALA A 200 13.18 1.47 12.69
N HIS A 201 12.36 1.41 13.71
CA HIS A 201 11.65 2.57 14.26
C HIS A 201 11.84 2.65 15.76
N THR A 202 11.94 3.86 16.27
CA THR A 202 11.87 4.05 17.71
C THR A 202 10.42 3.93 18.18
N PRO A 203 10.14 3.46 19.40
CA PRO A 203 8.81 3.47 19.98
C PRO A 203 8.15 4.86 19.93
N LEU A 204 8.93 5.92 20.10
CA LEU A 204 8.45 7.30 20.04
C LEU A 204 7.99 7.69 18.62
N GLU A 205 8.76 7.33 17.57
CA GLU A 205 8.35 7.56 16.17
C GLU A 205 7.03 6.88 15.83
N VAL A 206 6.78 5.68 16.36
CA VAL A 206 5.51 4.98 16.15
C VAL A 206 4.35 5.74 16.80
N VAL A 207 4.51 6.25 18.03
CA VAL A 207 3.49 7.08 18.70
C VAL A 207 3.23 8.37 17.93
N GLU A 208 4.28 9.03 17.44
CA GLU A 208 4.15 10.24 16.63
C GLU A 208 3.43 9.96 15.31
N ALA A 209 3.75 8.84 14.64
CA ALA A 209 3.08 8.42 13.41
C ALA A 209 1.58 8.14 13.63
N LEU A 210 1.19 7.60 14.78
CA LEU A 210 -0.22 7.41 15.17
C LEU A 210 -0.91 8.76 15.40
N ALA A 211 -0.27 9.68 16.14
CA ALA A 211 -0.79 11.01 16.42
C ALA A 211 -0.96 11.85 15.15
N GLU A 212 -0.03 11.74 14.20
CA GLU A 212 -0.09 12.44 12.92
C GLU A 212 -1.00 11.76 11.89
N GLY A 213 -1.50 10.53 12.17
CA GLY A 213 -2.39 9.79 11.28
C GLY A 213 -1.69 9.20 10.05
N LEU A 214 -0.43 8.80 10.17
CA LEU A 214 0.31 8.17 9.08
C LEU A 214 -0.15 6.73 8.79
N PHE A 215 -0.74 6.07 9.79
CA PHE A 215 -1.44 4.80 9.60
C PHE A 215 -2.86 5.03 9.08
N SER A 216 -3.31 4.25 8.10
CA SER A 216 -4.62 4.40 7.47
C SER A 216 -5.77 4.36 8.49
N PHE A 217 -5.72 3.44 9.45
CA PHE A 217 -6.73 3.32 10.50
C PHE A 217 -6.74 4.50 11.48
N ALA A 218 -5.60 5.16 11.70
CA ALA A 218 -5.51 6.33 12.57
C ALA A 218 -6.14 7.58 11.93
N ARG A 219 -6.20 7.66 10.60
CA ARG A 219 -6.79 8.81 9.88
C ARG A 219 -8.29 9.00 10.15
N THR A 220 -8.99 7.91 10.45
CA THR A 220 -10.43 7.97 10.77
C THR A 220 -10.71 8.54 12.15
N VAL A 221 -9.68 8.65 13.00
CA VAL A 221 -9.77 9.18 14.36
C VAL A 221 -9.64 10.71 14.33
N PRO A 222 -10.50 11.47 15.02
CA PRO A 222 -10.36 12.92 15.17
C PRO A 222 -8.98 13.33 15.69
N LEU A 223 -8.42 14.42 15.16
CA LEU A 223 -7.06 14.86 15.45
C LEU A 223 -6.79 14.98 16.96
N GLU A 224 -7.72 15.60 17.70
CA GLU A 224 -7.61 15.82 19.14
C GLU A 224 -7.53 14.50 19.91
N LEU A 225 -8.32 13.50 19.52
CA LEU A 225 -8.31 12.17 20.14
C LEU A 225 -7.02 11.41 19.84
N ARG A 226 -6.47 11.57 18.63
CA ARG A 226 -5.17 10.97 18.29
C ARG A 226 -4.06 11.41 19.22
N TYR A 227 -3.96 12.73 19.46
CA TYR A 227 -2.99 13.31 20.38
C TYR A 227 -3.31 13.03 21.85
N ALA A 228 -4.58 12.95 22.25
CA ALA A 228 -4.98 12.58 23.61
C ALA A 228 -4.52 11.15 23.93
N ALA A 229 -4.83 10.18 23.06
CA ALA A 229 -4.39 8.79 23.23
C ALA A 229 -2.86 8.64 23.22
N ALA A 230 -2.17 9.40 22.35
CA ALA A 230 -0.69 9.40 22.32
C ALA A 230 -0.08 9.91 23.64
N ARG A 231 -0.69 10.93 24.26
CA ARG A 231 -0.26 11.40 25.59
C ARG A 231 -0.57 10.39 26.68
N GLU A 232 -1.73 9.74 26.64
CA GLU A 232 -2.18 8.76 27.64
C GLU A 232 -1.25 7.55 27.72
N ILE A 233 -0.78 7.05 26.58
CA ILE A 233 0.11 5.86 26.56
C ILE A 233 1.57 6.18 26.90
N LYS A 234 1.95 7.44 27.05
CA LYS A 234 3.35 7.83 27.30
C LYS A 234 3.97 7.19 28.56
N PRO A 235 3.28 7.12 29.73
CA PRO A 235 3.82 6.42 30.90
C PRO A 235 4.06 4.93 30.63
N TRP A 236 3.11 4.25 30.00
CA TRP A 236 3.24 2.86 29.60
C TRP A 236 4.42 2.66 28.62
N LEU A 237 4.60 3.57 27.66
CA LEU A 237 5.70 3.52 26.70
C LEU A 237 7.06 3.55 27.38
N LEU A 238 7.24 4.46 28.37
CA LEU A 238 8.48 4.57 29.16
C LEU A 238 8.76 3.34 30.02
N GLU A 239 7.73 2.75 30.62
CA GLU A 239 7.86 1.53 31.41
C GLU A 239 8.22 0.33 30.52
N ARG A 240 7.53 0.18 29.38
CA ARG A 240 7.68 -0.98 28.48
C ARG A 240 9.01 -0.99 27.74
N PHE A 241 9.50 0.17 27.29
CA PHE A 241 10.66 0.28 26.41
C PHE A 241 11.90 0.89 27.08
N LYS A 242 11.83 1.29 28.37
CA LYS A 242 12.90 1.94 29.15
C LYS A 242 13.51 3.17 28.45
N ASP A 243 13.99 3.00 27.21
CA ASP A 243 14.45 4.05 26.33
C ASP A 243 13.66 4.02 25.02
N PRO A 244 12.61 4.86 24.90
CA PRO A 244 11.74 4.87 23.72
C PRO A 244 12.35 5.55 22.50
N GLU A 245 13.57 6.09 22.59
CA GLU A 245 14.33 6.67 21.48
C GLU A 245 15.29 5.65 20.83
N THR A 246 15.49 4.49 21.45
CA THR A 246 16.32 3.43 20.86
C THR A 246 15.53 2.73 19.75
N PRO A 247 16.06 2.67 18.49
CA PRO A 247 15.41 1.98 17.39
C PRO A 247 15.27 0.47 17.63
N ILE A 248 14.09 -0.06 17.37
CA ILE A 248 13.79 -1.49 17.42
C ILE A 248 13.65 -1.99 15.98
N LYS A 249 14.45 -3.00 15.64
CA LYS A 249 14.39 -3.66 14.35
C LYS A 249 13.24 -4.65 14.31
N THR A 250 12.44 -4.56 13.25
CA THR A 250 11.35 -5.49 12.98
C THR A 250 11.56 -6.06 11.57
N PRO A 251 11.57 -7.40 11.43
CA PRO A 251 11.62 -8.01 10.10
C PRO A 251 10.27 -7.87 9.40
N TRP A 252 10.31 -7.40 8.16
CA TRP A 252 9.15 -7.22 7.27
C TRP A 252 9.29 -8.05 6.01
N SER A 253 8.17 -8.40 5.41
CA SER A 253 8.13 -9.05 4.10
C SER A 253 7.12 -8.38 3.19
N PHE A 254 7.46 -8.35 1.90
CA PHE A 254 6.51 -8.00 0.84
C PHE A 254 5.88 -9.28 0.29
N HIS A 255 4.57 -9.32 0.35
CA HIS A 255 3.72 -10.38 -0.16
C HIS A 255 3.10 -9.95 -1.48
N LEU A 256 3.04 -10.87 -2.44
CA LEU A 256 2.40 -10.66 -3.73
C LEU A 256 1.44 -11.81 -4.02
N ARG A 257 0.20 -11.46 -4.30
CA ARG A 257 -0.77 -12.37 -4.88
C ARG A 257 -0.90 -12.06 -6.37
N THR A 258 -0.75 -13.08 -7.19
CA THR A 258 -0.84 -12.99 -8.64
C THR A 258 -2.05 -13.79 -9.11
N THR A 259 -2.95 -13.14 -9.83
CA THR A 259 -4.10 -13.76 -10.49
C THR A 259 -3.91 -13.63 -11.99
N HIS A 260 -3.92 -14.74 -12.72
CA HIS A 260 -3.87 -14.78 -14.19
C HIS A 260 -5.30 -14.85 -14.73
N LEU A 261 -5.67 -13.90 -15.58
CA LEU A 261 -7.00 -13.79 -16.18
C LEU A 261 -6.96 -14.47 -17.57
N ALA A 262 -6.93 -15.81 -17.55
CA ALA A 262 -6.87 -16.62 -18.77
C ALA A 262 -8.25 -16.69 -19.46
#